data_93667b4ced9750e637739c3724feb268
#
_entry.id   93667b4ced9750e637739c3724feb268
#
_cell.length_a   1.000
_cell.length_b   1.000
_cell.length_c   1.000
_cell.angle_alpha   90.00
_cell.angle_beta   90.00
_cell.angle_gamma   90.00
#
_symmetry.space_group_name_H-M   'P 1'
#
loop_
_entity.id
_entity.type
_entity.pdbx_description
1 polymer ?
#
loop_
_entity_poly.entity_id
_entity_poly.type
_entity_poly.pdbx_seq_one_letter_code
_entity_poly.pdbx_strand_id
1 'polypeptide(L)'
;MILKLQHLFTLSVAGPSSCGKSTFVIILLEGSEQLCDIVFKYIVWCHSENNAPQHLKILSFVKGVPEFENPENVPTLIVLNDLMDTAHSTKVSKLFTKGSHHRNISLVLITQNLFQQGPSSRYISLNTKHIVMLKNPKDKTQILHLARQIFPENISSFHKTYLEAC
;
A
#
# COMPACT_ATOMS: atom_id res chain seq x y z
N MET A 1 6.95 -23.42 0.10
CA MET A 1 7.48 -22.28 -0.71
C MET A 1 6.87 -21.02 -0.17
N ILE A 2 7.66 -20.17 0.48
CA ILE A 2 7.18 -18.87 0.97
C ILE A 2 7.27 -17.89 -0.20
N LEU A 3 6.14 -17.33 -0.61
CA LEU A 3 6.10 -16.30 -1.65
C LEU A 3 6.65 -14.99 -1.06
N LYS A 4 7.78 -14.52 -1.59
CA LYS A 4 8.38 -13.25 -1.17
C LYS A 4 7.91 -12.11 -2.05
N LEU A 5 7.71 -10.92 -1.44
CA LEU A 5 7.47 -9.69 -2.18
C LEU A 5 8.75 -9.31 -2.93
N GLN A 6 8.65 -9.23 -4.25
CA GLN A 6 9.77 -8.87 -5.10
C GLN A 6 9.98 -7.36 -5.10
N HIS A 7 11.16 -6.90 -4.74
CA HIS A 7 11.53 -5.48 -4.82
C HIS A 7 11.40 -4.99 -6.26
N LEU A 8 11.09 -3.92 -6.31
CA LEU A 8 10.24 -2.76 -6.52
C LEU A 8 8.73 -3.11 -6.50
N PHE A 9 8.22 -3.59 -5.42
CA PHE A 9 6.78 -3.82 -5.31
C PHE A 9 6.01 -2.54 -4.96
N THR A 10 4.75 -2.54 -5.34
CA THR A 10 3.73 -1.59 -4.89
C THR A 10 2.58 -2.37 -4.27
N LEU A 11 2.25 -2.05 -3.03
CA LEU A 11 1.23 -2.72 -2.24
C LEU A 11 0.18 -1.71 -1.77
N SER A 12 -1.09 -1.98 -2.03
CA SER A 12 -2.19 -1.22 -1.44
C SER A 12 -2.91 -2.06 -0.38
N VAL A 13 -3.07 -1.51 0.82
CA VAL A 13 -3.79 -2.11 1.94
C VAL A 13 -5.04 -1.29 2.18
N ALA A 14 -6.20 -1.85 1.82
CA ALA A 14 -7.48 -1.16 1.87
C ALA A 14 -8.44 -1.78 2.89
N GLY A 15 -9.24 -0.93 3.52
CA GLY A 15 -10.27 -1.35 4.47
C GLY A 15 -10.75 -0.20 5.35
N PRO A 16 -11.86 -0.37 6.10
CA PRO A 16 -12.44 0.69 6.93
C PRO A 16 -11.50 1.13 8.06
N SER A 17 -11.83 2.23 8.71
CA SER A 17 -11.13 2.67 9.92
C SER A 17 -11.14 1.56 10.98
N SER A 18 -10.06 1.43 11.72
CA SER A 18 -9.89 0.47 12.83
C SER A 18 -9.97 -1.03 12.45
N CYS A 19 -9.86 -1.39 11.17
CA CYS A 19 -9.88 -2.79 10.73
C CYS A 19 -8.51 -3.49 10.79
N GLY A 20 -7.46 -2.83 11.28
CA GLY A 20 -6.13 -3.43 11.44
C GLY A 20 -5.15 -3.17 10.29
N LYS A 21 -5.41 -2.24 9.36
CA LYS A 21 -4.50 -1.91 8.25
C LYS A 21 -3.07 -1.60 8.69
N SER A 22 -2.94 -0.65 9.61
CA SER A 22 -1.63 -0.23 10.13
C SER A 22 -0.93 -1.36 10.87
N THR A 23 -1.68 -2.15 11.66
CA THR A 23 -1.16 -3.34 12.36
C THR A 23 -0.62 -4.36 11.35
N PHE A 24 -1.36 -4.64 10.29
CA PHE A 24 -0.90 -5.52 9.21
C PHE A 24 0.41 -5.04 8.61
N VAL A 25 0.51 -3.73 8.29
CA VAL A 25 1.73 -3.17 7.70
C VAL A 25 2.90 -3.20 8.69
N ILE A 26 2.66 -2.97 9.98
CA ILE A 26 3.70 -3.08 11.02
C ILE A 26 4.26 -4.51 11.07
N ILE A 27 3.40 -5.52 11.11
CA ILE A 27 3.81 -6.93 11.08
C ILE A 27 4.61 -7.25 9.81
N LEU A 28 4.17 -6.72 8.65
CA LEU A 28 4.92 -6.84 7.39
C LEU A 28 6.32 -6.24 7.48
N LEU A 29 6.45 -5.06 8.11
CA LEU A 29 7.74 -4.38 8.28
C LEU A 29 8.66 -5.15 9.24
N GLU A 30 8.13 -5.65 10.35
CA GLU A 30 8.87 -6.46 11.32
C GLU A 30 9.37 -7.78 10.69
N GLY A 31 8.57 -8.38 9.79
CA GLY A 31 8.93 -9.59 9.05
C GLY A 31 9.59 -9.33 7.69
N SER A 32 9.96 -8.10 7.36
CA SER A 32 10.39 -7.73 5.99
C SER A 32 11.60 -8.50 5.49
N GLU A 33 12.55 -8.85 6.34
CA GLU A 33 13.73 -9.66 5.95
C GLU A 33 13.36 -11.07 5.47
N GLN A 34 12.24 -11.62 5.97
CA GLN A 34 11.73 -12.93 5.59
C GLN A 34 10.73 -12.87 4.43
N LEU A 35 9.92 -11.80 4.40
CA LEU A 35 8.80 -11.61 3.49
C LEU A 35 9.18 -10.89 2.20
N CYS A 36 10.32 -10.19 2.17
CA CYS A 36 10.83 -9.53 0.97
C CYS A 36 12.08 -10.26 0.44
N ASP A 37 12.37 -10.08 -0.84
CA ASP A 37 13.56 -10.67 -1.49
C ASP A 37 14.85 -9.92 -1.20
N ILE A 38 14.73 -8.70 -0.64
CA ILE A 38 15.87 -7.85 -0.25
C ILE A 38 15.70 -7.30 1.17
N VAL A 39 16.79 -6.77 1.73
CA VAL A 39 16.78 -6.00 2.98
C VAL A 39 16.74 -4.51 2.66
N PHE A 40 15.77 -3.79 3.22
CA PHE A 40 15.66 -2.35 3.03
C PHE A 40 16.67 -1.60 3.91
N LYS A 41 17.40 -0.66 3.31
CA LYS A 41 18.32 0.22 4.05
C LYS A 41 17.57 1.34 4.77
N TYR A 42 16.51 1.87 4.14
CA TYR A 42 15.66 2.89 4.73
C TYR A 42 14.20 2.47 4.65
N ILE A 43 13.48 2.72 5.74
CA ILE A 43 12.03 2.59 5.82
C ILE A 43 11.47 3.92 6.29
N VAL A 44 10.60 4.54 5.48
CA VAL A 44 10.02 5.86 5.75
C VAL A 44 8.51 5.72 5.87
N TRP A 45 7.97 6.19 6.99
CA TRP A 45 6.53 6.24 7.23
C TRP A 45 5.99 7.65 7.09
N CYS A 46 5.22 7.88 6.04
CA CYS A 46 4.56 9.15 5.77
C CYS A 46 3.14 9.12 6.33
N HIS A 47 2.76 10.15 7.07
CA HIS A 47 1.45 10.25 7.73
C HIS A 47 0.85 11.64 7.60
N SER A 48 -0.49 11.74 7.62
CA SER A 48 -1.22 13.01 7.61
C SER A 48 -1.29 13.64 9.01
N GLU A 49 -1.49 12.80 10.05
CA GLU A 49 -1.62 13.18 11.44
C GLU A 49 -0.59 12.45 12.31
N ASN A 50 -0.40 12.87 13.58
CA ASN A 50 0.61 12.33 14.50
C ASN A 50 0.36 10.86 14.97
N ASN A 51 -0.13 9.99 14.12
CA ASN A 51 -0.46 8.59 14.39
C ASN A 51 0.63 7.63 13.92
N ALA A 52 1.89 8.00 14.05
CA ALA A 52 3.01 7.16 13.67
C ALA A 52 3.27 6.07 14.73
N PRO A 53 3.53 4.81 14.35
CA PRO A 53 3.87 3.73 15.28
C PRO A 53 5.30 3.92 15.81
N GLN A 54 5.44 4.61 16.94
CA GLN A 54 6.74 5.05 17.49
C GLN A 54 7.67 3.91 18.00
N HIS A 55 7.20 2.67 18.03
CA HIS A 55 7.96 1.53 18.56
C HIS A 55 8.89 0.84 17.54
N LEU A 56 8.81 1.20 16.26
CA LEU A 56 9.64 0.60 15.22
C LEU A 56 11.00 1.34 15.12
N LYS A 57 12.08 0.63 15.39
CA LYS A 57 13.44 1.19 15.54
C LYS A 57 14.10 1.67 14.22
N ILE A 58 13.54 1.37 13.05
CA ILE A 58 14.19 1.60 11.74
C ILE A 58 13.44 2.65 10.90
N LEU A 59 12.43 3.29 11.47
CA LEU A 59 11.51 4.16 10.72
C LEU A 59 11.86 5.63 10.88
N SER A 60 12.01 6.31 9.74
CA SER A 60 11.88 7.75 9.68
C SER A 60 10.42 8.13 9.52
N PHE A 61 9.90 8.94 10.43
CA PHE A 61 8.53 9.45 10.37
C PHE A 61 8.51 10.81 9.72
N VAL A 62 7.67 10.96 8.69
CA VAL A 62 7.58 12.21 7.93
C VAL A 62 6.13 12.63 7.79
N LYS A 63 5.82 13.89 8.11
CA LYS A 63 4.49 14.45 7.89
C LYS A 63 4.30 14.80 6.41
N GLY A 64 3.20 14.32 5.83
CA GLY A 64 2.88 14.52 4.41
C GLY A 64 3.70 13.63 3.48
N VAL A 65 3.73 13.99 2.21
CA VAL A 65 4.51 13.30 1.17
C VAL A 65 5.65 14.23 0.74
N PRO A 66 6.88 14.02 1.24
CA PRO A 66 8.04 14.80 0.80
C PRO A 66 8.43 14.45 -0.64
N GLU A 67 9.33 15.21 -1.22
CA GLU A 67 10.01 14.78 -2.43
C GLU A 67 11.10 13.78 -2.04
N PHE A 68 10.94 12.55 -2.53
CA PHE A 68 11.91 11.50 -2.27
C PHE A 68 13.00 11.54 -3.32
N GLU A 69 14.20 11.88 -2.89
CA GLU A 69 15.42 11.67 -3.63
C GLU A 69 16.16 10.48 -3.03
N ASN A 70 16.62 9.58 -3.88
CA ASN A 70 17.43 8.43 -3.48
C ASN A 70 18.76 8.48 -4.26
N PRO A 71 19.65 9.45 -3.95
CA PRO A 71 20.88 9.66 -4.72
C PRO A 71 21.84 8.48 -4.59
N GLU A 72 21.79 7.76 -3.48
CA GLU A 72 22.60 6.56 -3.25
C GLU A 72 22.05 5.31 -3.95
N ASN A 73 20.84 5.41 -4.51
CA ASN A 73 20.11 4.31 -5.15
C ASN A 73 20.05 3.03 -4.29
N VAL A 74 19.81 3.20 -3.00
CA VAL A 74 19.71 2.09 -2.05
C VAL A 74 18.26 1.61 -1.90
N PRO A 75 18.03 0.32 -1.59
CA PRO A 75 16.69 -0.20 -1.38
C PRO A 75 15.96 0.55 -0.26
N THR A 76 14.87 1.20 -0.63
CA THR A 76 14.06 2.03 0.28
C THR A 76 12.60 1.57 0.24
N LEU A 77 11.97 1.48 1.41
CA LEU A 77 10.54 1.21 1.54
C LEU A 77 9.83 2.46 2.07
N ILE A 78 8.79 2.90 1.37
CA ILE A 78 7.97 4.04 1.77
C ILE A 78 6.56 3.55 2.09
N VAL A 79 6.09 3.86 3.29
CA VAL A 79 4.70 3.64 3.71
C VAL A 79 3.96 4.97 3.67
N LEU A 80 2.87 5.02 2.94
CA LEU A 80 1.97 6.17 2.79
C LEU A 80 0.69 5.89 3.56
N ASN A 81 0.52 6.50 4.73
CA ASN A 81 -0.60 6.24 5.61
C ASN A 81 -1.65 7.34 5.49
N ASP A 82 -2.79 6.99 4.87
CA ASP A 82 -3.98 7.84 4.71
C ASP A 82 -3.70 9.22 4.07
N LEU A 83 -2.84 9.23 3.04
CA LEU A 83 -2.38 10.40 2.31
C LEU A 83 -3.04 10.52 0.93
N MET A 84 -4.32 10.14 0.82
CA MET A 84 -5.08 10.16 -0.43
C MET A 84 -5.97 11.40 -0.56
N ASP A 85 -5.79 12.40 0.26
CA ASP A 85 -6.46 13.68 0.10
C ASP A 85 -6.01 14.41 -1.20
N THR A 86 -6.76 15.41 -1.59
CA THR A 86 -6.49 16.19 -2.81
C THR A 86 -5.12 16.87 -2.81
N ALA A 87 -4.59 17.22 -1.63
CA ALA A 87 -3.31 17.89 -1.49
C ALA A 87 -2.12 16.95 -1.78
N HIS A 88 -2.26 15.67 -1.46
CA HIS A 88 -1.18 14.68 -1.55
C HIS A 88 -1.32 13.72 -2.74
N SER A 89 -2.51 13.57 -3.30
CA SER A 89 -2.82 12.56 -4.32
C SER A 89 -1.92 12.62 -5.56
N THR A 90 -1.54 13.82 -6.01
CA THR A 90 -0.63 14.00 -7.16
C THR A 90 0.79 13.53 -6.84
N LYS A 91 1.31 13.82 -5.64
CA LYS A 91 2.64 13.35 -5.20
C LYS A 91 2.66 11.84 -5.03
N VAL A 92 1.62 11.28 -4.42
CA VAL A 92 1.45 9.83 -4.28
C VAL A 92 1.41 9.15 -5.64
N SER A 93 0.63 9.66 -6.60
CA SER A 93 0.56 9.07 -7.94
C SER A 93 1.89 9.12 -8.69
N LYS A 94 2.67 10.19 -8.54
CA LYS A 94 4.02 10.29 -9.11
C LYS A 94 4.97 9.24 -8.54
N LEU A 95 4.87 8.93 -7.23
CA LEU A 95 5.66 7.86 -6.62
C LEU A 95 5.29 6.50 -7.22
N PHE A 96 4.00 6.20 -7.40
CA PHE A 96 3.55 4.94 -7.99
C PHE A 96 3.93 4.77 -9.46
N THR A 97 4.01 5.86 -10.23
CA THR A 97 4.28 5.80 -11.67
C THR A 97 5.77 5.91 -12.00
N LYS A 98 6.47 6.85 -11.39
CA LYS A 98 7.88 7.15 -11.72
C LYS A 98 8.86 6.81 -10.58
N GLY A 99 8.41 6.96 -9.32
CA GLY A 99 9.29 6.82 -8.16
C GLY A 99 9.74 5.39 -7.93
N SER A 100 8.84 4.42 -8.03
CA SER A 100 9.15 3.02 -7.74
C SER A 100 10.17 2.41 -8.70
N HIS A 101 10.07 2.71 -10.00
CA HIS A 101 10.93 2.09 -11.01
C HIS A 101 12.31 2.75 -11.18
N HIS A 102 12.40 4.07 -10.95
CA HIS A 102 13.64 4.82 -11.24
C HIS A 102 14.47 5.14 -10.00
N ARG A 103 13.95 4.90 -8.79
CA ARG A 103 14.57 5.34 -7.54
C ARG A 103 14.82 4.22 -6.53
N ASN A 104 14.75 2.97 -6.94
CA ASN A 104 14.97 1.82 -6.06
C ASN A 104 14.07 1.84 -4.80
N ILE A 105 12.76 2.10 -5.02
CA ILE A 105 11.77 2.31 -3.96
C ILE A 105 10.63 1.30 -4.09
N SER A 106 10.32 0.58 -3.02
CA SER A 106 9.06 -0.14 -2.84
C SER A 106 8.06 0.72 -2.08
N LEU A 107 6.77 0.57 -2.38
CA LEU A 107 5.70 1.41 -1.83
C LEU A 107 4.63 0.57 -1.15
N VAL A 108 4.17 1.04 0.01
CA VAL A 108 2.98 0.55 0.69
C VAL A 108 2.01 1.72 0.88
N LEU A 109 0.81 1.61 0.34
CA LEU A 109 -0.26 2.58 0.54
C LEU A 109 -1.31 2.00 1.49
N ILE A 110 -1.59 2.70 2.57
CA ILE A 110 -2.70 2.41 3.49
C ILE A 110 -3.83 3.37 3.14
N THR A 111 -4.99 2.83 2.79
CA THR A 111 -6.16 3.64 2.40
C THR A 111 -7.46 3.08 2.98
N GLN A 112 -8.46 3.92 3.13
CA GLN A 112 -9.79 3.48 3.54
C GLN A 112 -10.59 2.92 2.37
N ASN A 113 -10.35 3.44 1.16
CA ASN A 113 -11.05 3.05 -0.05
C ASN A 113 -10.08 2.87 -1.21
N LEU A 114 -10.04 1.67 -1.78
CA LEU A 114 -9.20 1.34 -2.94
C LEU A 114 -9.65 2.12 -4.21
N PHE A 115 -10.95 2.40 -4.31
CA PHE A 115 -11.59 3.07 -5.44
C PHE A 115 -11.99 4.52 -5.11
N GLN A 116 -11.18 5.20 -4.32
CA GLN A 116 -11.42 6.61 -4.01
C GLN A 116 -11.52 7.41 -5.31
N GLN A 117 -12.53 8.28 -5.38
CA GLN A 117 -12.69 9.13 -6.56
C GLN A 117 -11.62 10.22 -6.60
N GLY A 118 -11.03 10.42 -7.76
CA GLY A 118 -10.03 11.47 -7.97
C GLY A 118 -9.14 11.18 -9.18
N PRO A 119 -8.53 12.21 -9.76
CA PRO A 119 -7.73 12.08 -10.99
C PRO A 119 -6.51 11.15 -10.82
N SER A 120 -5.96 11.07 -9.62
CA SER A 120 -4.78 10.26 -9.33
C SER A 120 -5.08 8.81 -8.95
N SER A 121 -6.31 8.49 -8.53
CA SER A 121 -6.69 7.16 -8.01
C SER A 121 -6.53 6.08 -9.06
N ARG A 122 -6.90 6.38 -10.31
CA ARG A 122 -6.75 5.43 -11.43
C ARG A 122 -5.27 5.09 -11.68
N TYR A 123 -4.38 6.08 -11.63
CA TYR A 123 -2.94 5.84 -11.82
C TYR A 123 -2.36 4.97 -10.71
N ILE A 124 -2.77 5.20 -9.47
CA ILE A 124 -2.35 4.40 -8.31
C ILE A 124 -2.85 2.96 -8.46
N SER A 125 -4.14 2.78 -8.75
CA SER A 125 -4.74 1.45 -8.91
C SER A 125 -4.08 0.64 -10.04
N LEU A 126 -3.81 1.26 -11.19
CA LEU A 126 -3.15 0.59 -12.33
C LEU A 126 -1.69 0.23 -12.07
N ASN A 127 -1.01 0.95 -11.17
CA ASN A 127 0.40 0.70 -10.81
C ASN A 127 0.56 -0.05 -9.48
N THR A 128 -0.52 -0.51 -8.88
CA THR A 128 -0.49 -1.36 -7.69
C THR A 128 -0.34 -2.81 -8.11
N LYS A 129 0.78 -3.45 -7.75
CA LYS A 129 1.05 -4.87 -8.06
C LYS A 129 0.39 -5.83 -7.09
N HIS A 130 0.26 -5.42 -5.81
CA HIS A 130 -0.31 -6.25 -4.75
C HIS A 130 -1.42 -5.48 -4.04
N ILE A 131 -2.52 -6.17 -3.74
CA ILE A 131 -3.67 -5.59 -3.05
C ILE A 131 -4.03 -6.49 -1.87
N VAL A 132 -4.12 -5.88 -0.69
CA VAL A 132 -4.66 -6.51 0.51
C VAL A 132 -5.98 -5.81 0.85
N MET A 133 -7.06 -6.58 0.80
CA MET A 133 -8.40 -6.11 1.16
C MET A 133 -8.78 -6.66 2.53
N LEU A 134 -8.89 -5.77 3.52
CA LEU A 134 -9.40 -6.16 4.83
C LEU A 134 -10.92 -6.11 4.84
N LYS A 135 -11.52 -6.92 5.72
CA LYS A 135 -12.99 -7.05 5.82
C LYS A 135 -13.68 -5.70 6.01
N ASN A 136 -14.60 -5.39 5.12
CA ASN A 136 -15.47 -4.23 5.21
C ASN A 136 -16.95 -4.65 5.23
N PRO A 137 -17.55 -4.82 6.43
CA PRO A 137 -18.96 -5.25 6.51
C PRO A 137 -19.93 -4.20 6.00
N LYS A 138 -19.54 -2.93 5.93
CA LYS A 138 -20.40 -1.81 5.50
C LYS A 138 -20.39 -1.58 4.00
N ASP A 139 -19.32 -1.99 3.30
CA ASP A 139 -19.19 -1.78 1.86
C ASP A 139 -18.62 -3.04 1.20
N LYS A 140 -19.55 -3.89 0.75
CA LYS A 140 -19.22 -5.12 0.00
C LYS A 140 -19.03 -4.85 -1.49
N THR A 141 -19.31 -3.63 -1.96
CA THR A 141 -19.24 -3.30 -3.38
C THR A 141 -17.81 -3.15 -3.87
N GLN A 142 -16.89 -2.71 -3.02
CA GLN A 142 -15.48 -2.58 -3.37
C GLN A 142 -14.87 -3.91 -3.86
N ILE A 143 -15.17 -5.01 -3.17
CA ILE A 143 -14.67 -6.33 -3.56
C ILE A 143 -15.25 -6.81 -4.90
N LEU A 144 -16.51 -6.47 -5.16
CA LEU A 144 -17.16 -6.80 -6.45
C LEU A 144 -16.57 -5.96 -7.60
N HIS A 145 -16.23 -4.68 -7.36
CA HIS A 145 -15.54 -3.86 -8.35
C HIS A 145 -14.14 -4.42 -8.65
N LEU A 146 -13.39 -4.81 -7.63
CA LEU A 146 -12.09 -5.45 -7.79
C LEU A 146 -12.19 -6.76 -8.57
N ALA A 147 -13.15 -7.61 -8.22
CA ALA A 147 -13.40 -8.88 -8.91
C ALA A 147 -13.69 -8.67 -10.40
N ARG A 148 -14.52 -7.68 -10.75
CA ARG A 148 -14.81 -7.35 -12.16
C ARG A 148 -13.59 -6.90 -12.94
N GLN A 149 -12.62 -6.25 -12.29
CA GLN A 149 -11.39 -5.80 -12.94
C GLN A 149 -10.36 -6.91 -13.12
N ILE A 150 -10.23 -7.80 -12.13
CA ILE A 150 -9.15 -8.81 -12.08
C ILE A 150 -9.62 -10.16 -12.64
N PHE A 151 -10.88 -10.55 -12.35
CA PHE A 151 -11.47 -11.84 -12.72
C PHE A 151 -12.88 -11.67 -13.30
N PRO A 152 -13.04 -10.99 -14.43
CA PRO A 152 -14.34 -10.74 -15.03
C PRO A 152 -15.12 -12.02 -15.35
N GLU A 153 -14.42 -13.12 -15.64
CA GLU A 153 -15.00 -14.41 -15.97
C GLU A 153 -15.56 -15.15 -14.75
N ASN A 154 -15.09 -14.83 -13.53
CA ASN A 154 -15.45 -15.61 -12.33
C ASN A 154 -15.59 -14.76 -11.06
N ILE A 155 -16.41 -13.72 -11.15
CA ILE A 155 -16.68 -12.75 -10.06
C ILE A 155 -17.23 -13.45 -8.82
N SER A 156 -18.12 -14.43 -9.01
CA SER A 156 -18.78 -15.14 -7.90
C SER A 156 -17.80 -15.96 -7.08
N SER A 157 -16.86 -16.65 -7.71
CA SER A 157 -15.83 -17.42 -7.02
C SER A 157 -14.88 -16.51 -6.23
N PHE A 158 -14.45 -15.40 -6.83
CA PHE A 158 -13.62 -14.42 -6.17
C PHE A 158 -14.29 -13.87 -4.91
N HIS A 159 -15.56 -13.47 -5.04
CA HIS A 159 -16.35 -12.95 -3.92
C HIS A 159 -16.51 -13.98 -2.80
N LYS A 160 -16.80 -15.25 -3.15
CA LYS A 160 -16.91 -16.35 -2.19
C LYS A 160 -15.59 -16.56 -1.44
N THR A 161 -14.48 -16.64 -2.16
CA THR A 161 -13.14 -16.81 -1.55
C THR A 161 -12.81 -15.66 -0.58
N TYR A 162 -13.15 -14.43 -0.95
CA TYR A 162 -12.97 -13.28 -0.05
C TYR A 162 -13.80 -13.42 1.23
N LEU A 163 -15.06 -13.84 1.12
CA LEU A 163 -15.93 -14.03 2.30
C LEU A 163 -15.44 -15.17 3.21
N GLU A 164 -14.85 -16.22 2.64
CA GLU A 164 -14.28 -17.33 3.39
C GLU A 164 -12.96 -16.96 4.08
N ALA A 165 -12.17 -16.04 3.48
CA ALA A 165 -10.90 -15.57 4.04
C ALA A 165 -11.07 -14.51 5.14
N CYS A 166 -12.24 -13.87 5.23
CA CYS A 166 -12.59 -12.84 6.20
C CYS A 166 -13.60 -13.32 7.21
#